data_b7ee1ef7fa98629b247c12f7b62e2813
#
_entry.id   b7ee1ef7fa98629b247c12f7b62e2813
#
_cell.length_a   1.000
_cell.length_b   1.000
_cell.length_c   1.000
_cell.angle_alpha   90.00
_cell.angle_beta   90.00
_cell.angle_gamma   90.00
#
_symmetry.space_group_name_H-M   'P 1'
#
loop_
_entity.id
_entity.type
_entity.pdbx_description
1 polymer ?
#
loop_
_entity_poly.entity_id
_entity_poly.type
_entity_poly.pdbx_seq_one_letter_code
_entity_poly.pdbx_strand_id
1 'polypeptide(L)'
;VLSTGSGNVRSAVRALERVGAQVTLTHDPGRVAEADGLVVPGVGAFGAVMDQLRAVDAPRLIEQRLAGGRPVLGICVGMQVMFDRSEEHGTAEEGLGQWPGTVRRLQADIVPHMGWSQVRPPRDSVLFDGVAEERFYFVHSYAATEDPAELLGPGPTRLPRATWATHGQDFIAAVENGALC
;
A
#
# COMPACT_ATOMS: atom_id res chain seq x y z
N VAL A 1 -8.48 -1.28 -11.43
CA VAL A 1 -7.26 -0.51 -11.12
C VAL A 1 -7.61 0.97 -11.18
N LEU A 2 -7.28 1.70 -10.13
CA LEU A 2 -7.52 3.15 -10.08
C LEU A 2 -6.59 3.89 -11.05
N SER A 3 -7.19 4.75 -11.88
CA SER A 3 -6.47 5.61 -12.81
C SER A 3 -6.33 7.02 -12.24
N THR A 4 -5.12 7.45 -11.97
CA THR A 4 -4.81 8.81 -11.50
C THR A 4 -4.12 9.66 -12.56
N GLY A 5 -4.03 9.15 -13.81
CA GLY A 5 -3.40 9.84 -14.92
C GLY A 5 -1.87 9.70 -14.99
N SER A 6 -1.24 9.06 -14.01
CA SER A 6 0.20 8.84 -13.99
C SER A 6 0.54 7.46 -13.42
N GLY A 7 1.82 7.07 -13.52
CA GLY A 7 2.33 5.83 -12.94
C GLY A 7 2.37 4.64 -13.89
N ASN A 8 3.06 3.58 -13.45
CA ASN A 8 3.20 2.34 -14.22
C ASN A 8 1.96 1.42 -14.04
N VAL A 9 0.76 1.98 -14.22
CA VAL A 9 -0.51 1.26 -14.05
C VAL A 9 -0.62 0.05 -14.98
N ARG A 10 0.02 0.10 -16.16
CA ARG A 10 -0.03 -1.00 -17.13
C ARG A 10 0.61 -2.29 -16.61
N SER A 11 1.66 -2.18 -15.79
CA SER A 11 2.29 -3.35 -15.17
C SER A 11 1.35 -4.01 -14.17
N ALA A 12 0.65 -3.24 -13.35
CA ALA A 12 -0.37 -3.75 -12.43
C ALA A 12 -1.52 -4.41 -13.19
N VAL A 13 -2.04 -3.76 -14.25
CA VAL A 13 -3.09 -4.33 -15.11
C VAL A 13 -2.67 -5.69 -15.66
N ARG A 14 -1.50 -5.76 -16.31
CA ARG A 14 -1.00 -7.01 -16.91
C ARG A 14 -0.77 -8.12 -15.87
N ALA A 15 -0.29 -7.77 -14.69
CA ALA A 15 -0.07 -8.74 -13.61
C ALA A 15 -1.40 -9.35 -13.15
N LEU A 16 -2.42 -8.54 -12.97
CA LEU A 16 -3.76 -8.97 -12.59
C LEU A 16 -4.43 -9.80 -13.70
N GLU A 17 -4.35 -9.37 -14.95
CA GLU A 17 -4.86 -10.13 -16.11
C GLU A 17 -4.19 -11.49 -16.23
N ARG A 18 -2.88 -11.58 -15.94
CA ARG A 18 -2.13 -12.84 -15.98
C ARG A 18 -2.64 -13.88 -14.99
N VAL A 19 -3.19 -13.45 -13.86
CA VAL A 19 -3.81 -14.35 -12.87
C VAL A 19 -5.33 -14.48 -13.05
N GLY A 20 -5.86 -14.05 -14.20
CA GLY A 20 -7.24 -14.28 -14.62
C GLY A 20 -8.24 -13.19 -14.21
N ALA A 21 -7.79 -12.06 -13.68
CA ALA A 21 -8.68 -10.97 -13.34
C ALA A 21 -9.16 -10.22 -14.60
N GLN A 22 -10.43 -9.81 -14.61
CA GLN A 22 -10.97 -8.87 -15.59
C GLN A 22 -10.69 -7.45 -15.10
N VAL A 23 -9.76 -6.76 -15.74
CA VAL A 23 -9.24 -5.48 -15.25
C VAL A 23 -9.84 -4.31 -16.02
N THR A 24 -10.38 -3.35 -15.27
CA THR A 24 -10.78 -2.04 -15.78
C THR A 24 -9.89 -0.96 -15.15
N LEU A 25 -9.26 -0.13 -15.99
CA LEU A 25 -8.53 1.06 -15.55
C LEU A 25 -9.50 2.25 -15.56
N THR A 26 -9.83 2.79 -14.39
CA THR A 26 -10.88 3.82 -14.27
C THR A 26 -10.71 4.65 -13.00
N HIS A 27 -11.27 5.86 -13.00
CA HIS A 27 -11.56 6.66 -11.82
C HIS A 27 -13.07 6.98 -11.70
N ASP A 28 -13.89 6.37 -12.55
CA ASP A 28 -15.34 6.53 -12.46
C ASP A 28 -15.88 5.93 -11.16
N PRO A 29 -16.60 6.73 -10.32
CA PRO A 29 -17.05 6.28 -9.01
C PRO A 29 -17.97 5.05 -9.06
N GLY A 30 -18.84 4.94 -10.06
CA GLY A 30 -19.76 3.82 -10.24
C GLY A 30 -18.98 2.52 -10.48
N ARG A 31 -18.04 2.54 -11.44
CA ARG A 31 -17.19 1.39 -11.75
C ARG A 31 -16.29 1.01 -10.57
N VAL A 32 -15.75 2.00 -9.85
CA VAL A 32 -14.97 1.75 -8.64
C VAL A 32 -15.84 1.10 -7.56
N ALA A 33 -17.08 1.55 -7.38
CA ALA A 33 -17.99 0.99 -6.39
C ALA A 33 -18.44 -0.45 -6.72
N GLU A 34 -18.67 -0.76 -8.00
CA GLU A 34 -19.19 -2.06 -8.46
C GLU A 34 -18.12 -3.16 -8.54
N ALA A 35 -16.84 -2.81 -8.73
CA ALA A 35 -15.77 -3.77 -8.89
C ALA A 35 -15.60 -4.68 -7.65
N ASP A 36 -15.23 -5.95 -7.84
CA ASP A 36 -14.96 -6.89 -6.75
C ASP A 36 -13.78 -6.42 -5.88
N GLY A 37 -12.71 -5.89 -6.49
CA GLY A 37 -11.54 -5.34 -5.81
C GLY A 37 -11.07 -4.02 -6.43
N LEU A 38 -10.47 -3.16 -5.63
CA LEU A 38 -9.80 -1.94 -6.07
C LEU A 38 -8.30 -2.05 -5.86
N VAL A 39 -7.53 -1.82 -6.92
CA VAL A 39 -6.07 -1.69 -6.80
C VAL A 39 -5.69 -0.22 -6.93
N VAL A 40 -4.91 0.28 -5.97
CA VAL A 40 -4.40 1.65 -5.90
C VAL A 40 -2.89 1.62 -6.12
N PRO A 41 -2.42 1.73 -7.36
CA PRO A 41 -0.99 1.84 -7.64
C PRO A 41 -0.51 3.25 -7.32
N GLY A 42 0.74 3.37 -6.87
CA GLY A 42 1.39 4.67 -6.67
C GLY A 42 2.87 4.59 -7.03
N VAL A 43 3.38 5.60 -7.73
CA VAL A 43 4.82 5.73 -8.05
C VAL A 43 5.25 7.18 -7.90
N GLY A 44 6.50 7.39 -7.53
CA GLY A 44 7.08 8.72 -7.32
C GLY A 44 6.99 9.17 -5.87
N ALA A 45 6.93 10.47 -5.64
CA ALA A 45 6.89 11.05 -4.31
C ALA A 45 5.50 10.90 -3.65
N PHE A 46 5.48 10.70 -2.34
CA PHE A 46 4.26 10.51 -1.55
C PHE A 46 3.24 11.65 -1.77
N GLY A 47 3.65 12.92 -1.62
CA GLY A 47 2.78 14.07 -1.81
C GLY A 47 2.19 14.14 -3.22
N ALA A 48 2.99 13.84 -4.26
CA ALA A 48 2.52 13.83 -5.63
C ALA A 48 1.44 12.76 -5.87
N VAL A 49 1.58 11.57 -5.25
CA VAL A 49 0.55 10.52 -5.31
C VAL A 49 -0.70 10.96 -4.57
N MET A 50 -0.59 11.59 -3.39
CA MET A 50 -1.73 12.13 -2.66
C MET A 50 -2.49 13.19 -3.46
N ASP A 51 -1.80 14.11 -4.13
CA ASP A 51 -2.43 15.11 -4.98
C ASP A 51 -3.19 14.48 -6.15
N GLN A 52 -2.62 13.47 -6.79
CA GLN A 52 -3.29 12.73 -7.86
C GLN A 52 -4.53 11.97 -7.36
N LEU A 53 -4.47 11.36 -6.18
CA LEU A 53 -5.61 10.69 -5.57
C LEU A 53 -6.73 11.68 -5.22
N ARG A 54 -6.37 12.84 -4.67
CA ARG A 54 -7.33 13.93 -4.36
C ARG A 54 -8.00 14.47 -5.62
N ALA A 55 -7.26 14.62 -6.72
CA ALA A 55 -7.77 15.13 -7.98
C ALA A 55 -8.90 14.25 -8.59
N VAL A 56 -8.95 12.96 -8.26
CA VAL A 56 -9.99 12.02 -8.72
C VAL A 56 -10.93 11.57 -7.60
N ASP A 57 -10.96 12.29 -6.47
CA ASP A 57 -11.78 11.98 -5.29
C ASP A 57 -11.55 10.54 -4.74
N ALA A 58 -10.35 10.00 -4.98
CA ALA A 58 -10.01 8.64 -4.58
C ALA A 58 -10.05 8.41 -3.06
N PRO A 59 -9.66 9.36 -2.18
CA PRO A 59 -9.78 9.16 -0.74
C PRO A 59 -11.20 8.76 -0.32
N ARG A 60 -12.21 9.48 -0.78
CA ARG A 60 -13.62 9.16 -0.52
C ARG A 60 -14.04 7.82 -1.09
N LEU A 61 -13.62 7.49 -2.30
CA LEU A 61 -13.95 6.21 -2.94
C LEU A 61 -13.34 5.03 -2.18
N ILE A 62 -12.09 5.14 -1.74
CA ILE A 62 -11.39 4.14 -0.92
C ILE A 62 -12.14 3.94 0.41
N GLU A 63 -12.44 5.04 1.11
CA GLU A 63 -13.16 5.01 2.39
C GLU A 63 -14.54 4.34 2.27
N GLN A 64 -15.31 4.68 1.24
CA GLN A 64 -16.61 4.06 0.97
C GLN A 64 -16.51 2.56 0.71
N ARG A 65 -15.47 2.12 -0.03
CA ARG A 65 -15.24 0.69 -0.26
C ARG A 65 -14.92 -0.04 1.04
N LEU A 66 -14.00 0.51 1.85
CA LEU A 66 -13.59 -0.08 3.12
C LEU A 66 -14.74 -0.14 4.12
N ALA A 67 -15.55 0.92 4.20
CA ALA A 67 -16.77 0.93 5.03
C ALA A 67 -17.77 -0.14 4.60
N GLY A 68 -17.82 -0.47 3.31
CA GLY A 68 -18.62 -1.57 2.76
C GLY A 68 -17.95 -2.95 2.82
N GLY A 69 -16.77 -3.07 3.44
CA GLY A 69 -15.99 -4.33 3.50
C GLY A 69 -15.45 -4.80 2.15
N ARG A 70 -15.36 -3.92 1.16
CA ARG A 70 -14.90 -4.26 -0.20
C ARG A 70 -13.39 -4.14 -0.32
N PRO A 71 -12.70 -5.14 -0.94
CA PRO A 71 -11.24 -5.19 -0.99
C PRO A 71 -10.59 -3.98 -1.68
N VAL A 72 -9.51 -3.49 -1.04
CA VAL A 72 -8.60 -2.47 -1.57
C VAL A 72 -7.16 -2.95 -1.39
N LEU A 73 -6.36 -2.89 -2.45
CA LEU A 73 -4.93 -3.23 -2.45
C LEU A 73 -4.12 -2.00 -2.85
N GLY A 74 -3.30 -1.48 -1.95
CA GLY A 74 -2.28 -0.48 -2.25
C GLY A 74 -0.99 -1.13 -2.77
N ILE A 75 -0.40 -0.58 -3.83
CA ILE A 75 0.88 -1.08 -4.36
C ILE A 75 1.93 0.02 -4.33
N CYS A 76 3.09 -0.26 -3.72
CA CYS A 76 4.22 0.65 -3.60
C CYS A 76 3.81 1.93 -2.87
N VAL A 77 3.96 3.12 -3.45
CA VAL A 77 3.50 4.37 -2.84
C VAL A 77 1.98 4.34 -2.60
N GLY A 78 1.21 3.58 -3.41
CA GLY A 78 -0.22 3.36 -3.17
C GLY A 78 -0.53 2.65 -1.85
N MET A 79 0.37 1.80 -1.33
CA MET A 79 0.30 1.27 0.04
C MET A 79 0.77 2.31 1.06
N GLN A 80 1.87 3.02 0.76
CA GLN A 80 2.43 4.00 1.69
C GLN A 80 1.46 5.13 2.03
N VAL A 81 0.66 5.59 1.08
CA VAL A 81 -0.34 6.66 1.31
C VAL A 81 -1.50 6.22 2.21
N MET A 82 -1.65 4.92 2.51
CA MET A 82 -2.63 4.45 3.50
C MET A 82 -2.23 4.77 4.94
N PHE A 83 -0.96 5.04 5.22
CA PHE A 83 -0.49 5.49 6.52
C PHE A 83 -0.95 6.93 6.83
N ASP A 84 -0.78 7.36 8.08
CA ASP A 84 -1.17 8.71 8.52
C ASP A 84 -0.43 9.81 7.74
N ARG A 85 0.88 9.63 7.53
CA ARG A 85 1.72 10.68 6.93
C ARG A 85 3.05 10.16 6.40
N SER A 86 3.72 11.04 5.66
CA SER A 86 5.11 10.89 5.23
C SER A 86 5.95 12.10 5.64
N GLU A 87 7.23 11.87 5.89
CA GLU A 87 8.27 12.89 6.08
C GLU A 87 9.26 12.88 4.89
N GLU A 88 8.76 12.63 3.70
CA GLU A 88 9.57 12.60 2.49
C GLU A 88 10.11 13.99 2.16
N HIS A 89 11.41 14.08 1.84
CA HIS A 89 12.13 15.34 1.55
C HIS A 89 12.05 16.42 2.66
N GLY A 90 11.81 16.00 3.92
CA GLY A 90 11.71 16.93 5.05
C GLY A 90 10.39 17.70 5.12
N THR A 91 9.41 17.36 4.29
CA THR A 91 8.06 17.92 4.32
C THR A 91 7.10 16.90 4.91
N ALA A 92 6.28 17.32 5.87
CA ALA A 92 5.22 16.48 6.42
C ALA A 92 4.02 16.53 5.47
N GLU A 93 3.65 15.36 4.93
CA GLU A 93 2.49 15.19 4.05
C GLU A 93 1.50 14.23 4.69
N GLU A 94 0.23 14.62 4.75
CA GLU A 94 -0.85 13.77 5.26
C GLU A 94 -1.24 12.68 4.24
N GLY A 95 -1.34 11.44 4.73
CA GLY A 95 -1.85 10.30 4.00
C GLY A 95 -3.35 10.11 4.15
N LEU A 96 -3.81 8.87 3.95
CA LEU A 96 -5.23 8.50 4.06
C LEU A 96 -5.64 8.06 5.48
N GLY A 97 -4.69 7.94 6.41
CA GLY A 97 -4.96 7.63 7.82
C GLY A 97 -5.65 6.28 8.06
N GLN A 98 -5.47 5.31 7.17
CA GLN A 98 -6.04 3.98 7.34
C GLN A 98 -5.24 3.14 8.34
N TRP A 99 -3.96 3.42 8.48
CA TRP A 99 -3.06 2.83 9.47
C TRP A 99 -2.23 3.93 10.13
N PRO A 100 -2.05 3.87 11.46
CA PRO A 100 -1.15 4.79 12.13
C PRO A 100 0.29 4.53 11.72
N GLY A 101 1.10 5.57 11.73
CA GLY A 101 2.52 5.49 11.41
C GLY A 101 2.97 6.52 10.38
N THR A 102 4.28 6.62 10.24
CA THR A 102 4.92 7.61 9.38
C THR A 102 5.87 6.92 8.40
N VAL A 103 5.71 7.24 7.13
CA VAL A 103 6.66 6.84 6.08
C VAL A 103 7.87 7.75 6.13
N ARG A 104 9.07 7.16 6.38
CA ARG A 104 10.34 7.88 6.54
C ARG A 104 11.42 7.31 5.63
N ARG A 105 12.48 8.07 5.45
CA ARG A 105 13.67 7.59 4.72
C ARG A 105 14.32 6.44 5.47
N LEU A 106 14.65 5.37 4.74
CA LEU A 106 15.35 4.22 5.29
C LEU A 106 16.73 4.63 5.87
N GLN A 107 17.07 4.04 7.02
CA GLN A 107 18.37 4.16 7.66
C GLN A 107 19.21 2.93 7.27
N ALA A 108 19.93 3.06 6.16
CA ALA A 108 20.81 2.04 5.63
C ALA A 108 22.03 2.70 4.96
N ASP A 109 23.14 1.96 4.87
CA ASP A 109 24.36 2.43 4.22
C ASP A 109 24.14 2.75 2.74
N ILE A 110 23.26 2.00 2.10
CA ILE A 110 22.90 2.18 0.68
C ILE A 110 21.39 2.41 0.56
N VAL A 111 21.00 3.54 0.01
CA VAL A 111 19.60 3.89 -0.30
C VAL A 111 19.58 4.43 -1.73
N PRO A 112 18.68 3.96 -2.60
CA PRO A 112 17.49 3.14 -2.34
C PRO A 112 17.77 1.67 -2.03
N HIS A 113 16.84 1.01 -1.33
CA HIS A 113 16.73 -0.44 -1.36
C HIS A 113 16.31 -0.83 -2.77
N MET A 114 17.19 -1.51 -3.48
CA MET A 114 16.94 -1.98 -4.85
C MET A 114 17.43 -3.42 -5.00
N GLY A 115 16.51 -4.35 -5.16
CA GLY A 115 16.84 -5.76 -5.31
C GLY A 115 15.78 -6.72 -4.80
N TRP A 116 16.13 -8.00 -4.85
CA TRP A 116 15.29 -9.12 -4.42
C TRP A 116 15.53 -9.40 -2.94
N SER A 117 14.48 -9.29 -2.13
CA SER A 117 14.50 -9.59 -0.70
C SER A 117 13.37 -10.51 -0.30
N GLN A 118 13.61 -11.31 0.73
CA GLN A 118 12.55 -12.09 1.37
C GLN A 118 11.73 -11.19 2.28
N VAL A 119 10.50 -11.60 2.50
CA VAL A 119 9.58 -10.99 3.46
C VAL A 119 9.29 -11.94 4.61
N ARG A 120 8.83 -11.40 5.72
CA ARG A 120 8.42 -12.17 6.91
C ARG A 120 6.96 -11.85 7.20
N PRO A 121 6.02 -12.53 6.50
CA PRO A 121 4.60 -12.35 6.74
C PRO A 121 4.19 -13.03 8.06
N PRO A 122 3.09 -12.60 8.68
CA PRO A 122 2.46 -13.36 9.76
C PRO A 122 1.99 -14.73 9.25
N ARG A 123 1.96 -15.73 10.14
CA ARG A 123 1.66 -17.13 9.77
C ARG A 123 0.30 -17.34 9.10
N ASP A 124 -0.66 -16.49 9.40
CA ASP A 124 -2.02 -16.52 8.88
C ASP A 124 -2.26 -15.40 7.83
N SER A 125 -1.20 -14.95 7.16
CA SER A 125 -1.29 -14.00 6.06
C SER A 125 -2.09 -14.58 4.90
N VAL A 126 -3.05 -13.83 4.42
CA VAL A 126 -3.82 -14.15 3.21
C VAL A 126 -3.10 -13.63 1.96
N LEU A 127 -2.47 -12.47 2.07
CA LEU A 127 -1.77 -11.84 0.95
C LEU A 127 -0.56 -12.65 0.49
N PHE A 128 0.11 -13.35 1.41
CA PHE A 128 1.31 -14.16 1.12
C PHE A 128 1.06 -15.66 1.15
N ASP A 129 -0.21 -16.10 1.14
CA ASP A 129 -0.53 -17.54 1.10
C ASP A 129 0.05 -18.18 -0.17
N GLY A 130 0.81 -19.27 0.02
CA GLY A 130 1.49 -19.99 -1.04
C GLY A 130 2.75 -19.34 -1.62
N VAL A 131 3.09 -18.10 -1.20
CA VAL A 131 4.26 -17.34 -1.72
C VAL A 131 5.14 -16.74 -0.61
N ALA A 132 4.95 -17.14 0.64
CA ALA A 132 5.66 -16.57 1.79
C ALA A 132 7.19 -16.74 1.74
N GLU A 133 7.68 -17.82 1.11
CA GLU A 133 9.10 -18.13 0.95
C GLU A 133 9.73 -17.50 -0.30
N GLU A 134 8.93 -16.85 -1.13
CA GLU A 134 9.40 -16.23 -2.37
C GLU A 134 10.15 -14.93 -2.10
N ARG A 135 10.89 -14.48 -3.11
CA ARG A 135 11.55 -13.18 -3.10
C ARG A 135 10.74 -12.16 -3.86
N PHE A 136 10.67 -10.95 -3.30
CA PHE A 136 9.99 -9.81 -3.90
C PHE A 136 11.02 -8.75 -4.30
N TYR A 137 10.79 -8.10 -5.44
CA TYR A 137 11.67 -7.04 -5.91
C TYR A 137 11.27 -5.70 -5.30
N PHE A 138 12.19 -5.09 -4.59
CA PHE A 138 12.01 -3.79 -3.96
C PHE A 138 12.72 -2.69 -4.72
N VAL A 139 12.09 -1.52 -4.82
CA VAL A 139 12.71 -0.26 -5.29
C VAL A 139 12.08 0.88 -4.49
N HIS A 140 12.72 1.27 -3.38
CA HIS A 140 12.22 2.36 -2.55
C HIS A 140 13.31 2.96 -1.68
N SER A 141 13.13 4.23 -1.29
CA SER A 141 13.98 4.95 -0.34
C SER A 141 13.28 5.24 0.98
N TYR A 142 11.96 5.09 1.00
CA TYR A 142 11.10 5.41 2.13
C TYR A 142 10.21 4.23 2.48
N ALA A 143 9.91 4.06 3.76
CA ALA A 143 8.99 3.05 4.28
C ALA A 143 8.51 3.43 5.69
N ALA A 144 7.42 2.80 6.14
CA ALA A 144 7.05 2.78 7.56
C ALA A 144 7.88 1.71 8.28
N THR A 145 8.29 2.01 9.50
CA THR A 145 9.17 1.15 10.32
C THR A 145 8.61 0.89 11.72
N GLU A 146 7.42 1.43 12.02
CA GLU A 146 6.72 1.26 13.29
C GLU A 146 5.49 0.35 13.03
N ASP A 147 5.29 -0.66 13.89
CA ASP A 147 4.14 -1.56 13.74
C ASP A 147 2.83 -0.82 14.00
N PRO A 148 1.92 -0.71 13.01
CA PRO A 148 0.65 -0.03 13.21
C PRO A 148 -0.23 -0.70 14.28
N ALA A 149 -0.06 -2.00 14.54
CA ALA A 149 -0.77 -2.68 15.62
C ALA A 149 -0.28 -2.22 17.00
N GLU A 150 1.02 -2.03 17.16
CA GLU A 150 1.58 -1.50 18.43
C GLU A 150 1.18 -0.05 18.66
N LEU A 151 1.14 0.76 17.59
CA LEU A 151 0.72 2.17 17.69
C LEU A 151 -0.76 2.32 18.06
N LEU A 152 -1.64 1.42 17.62
CA LEU A 152 -3.04 1.40 17.99
C LEU A 152 -3.25 0.91 19.42
N GLY A 153 -2.39 0.02 19.91
CA GLY A 153 -2.54 -0.63 21.19
C GLY A 153 -3.75 -1.58 21.26
N PRO A 154 -4.01 -2.16 22.44
CA PRO A 154 -5.13 -3.07 22.63
C PRO A 154 -6.47 -2.37 22.49
N GLY A 155 -7.38 -2.91 21.68
CA GLY A 155 -8.70 -2.35 21.43
C GLY A 155 -9.69 -3.39 20.90
N PRO A 156 -10.97 -3.05 20.77
CA PRO A 156 -12.00 -3.97 20.26
C PRO A 156 -11.93 -4.19 18.75
N THR A 157 -11.13 -3.43 18.05
CA THR A 157 -10.97 -3.50 16.59
C THR A 157 -9.93 -4.55 16.19
N ARG A 158 -10.13 -5.19 15.05
CA ARG A 158 -9.11 -6.05 14.43
C ARG A 158 -7.86 -5.22 14.15
N LEU A 159 -6.74 -5.63 14.73
CA LEU A 159 -5.46 -4.94 14.51
C LEU A 159 -4.90 -5.23 13.10
N PRO A 160 -4.26 -4.25 12.47
CA PRO A 160 -3.49 -4.48 11.25
C PRO A 160 -2.34 -5.46 11.52
N ARG A 161 -1.98 -6.24 10.50
CA ARG A 161 -0.90 -7.22 10.58
C ARG A 161 0.19 -6.84 9.58
N ALA A 162 1.36 -6.53 10.09
CA ALA A 162 2.49 -6.12 9.27
C ALA A 162 3.28 -7.34 8.77
N THR A 163 3.67 -7.28 7.50
CA THR A 163 4.71 -8.12 6.89
C THR A 163 5.99 -7.29 6.84
N TRP A 164 7.09 -7.86 7.29
CA TRP A 164 8.37 -7.18 7.44
C TRP A 164 9.39 -7.61 6.38
N ALA A 165 10.28 -6.71 6.03
CA ALA A 165 11.51 -7.00 5.31
C ALA A 165 12.66 -6.20 5.93
N THR A 166 13.92 -6.51 5.55
CA THR A 166 15.11 -5.88 6.14
C THR A 166 15.99 -5.28 5.05
N HIS A 167 16.39 -4.03 5.24
CA HIS A 167 17.43 -3.35 4.46
C HIS A 167 18.09 -2.27 5.33
N GLY A 168 19.23 -2.61 5.95
CA GLY A 168 19.84 -1.80 6.99
C GLY A 168 19.05 -1.79 8.30
N GLN A 169 17.75 -1.64 8.20
CA GLN A 169 16.78 -1.75 9.29
C GLN A 169 15.56 -2.55 8.82
N ASP A 170 14.73 -2.98 9.76
CA ASP A 170 13.44 -3.58 9.46
C ASP A 170 12.46 -2.50 8.98
N PHE A 171 11.67 -2.84 7.98
CA PHE A 171 10.63 -1.97 7.44
C PHE A 171 9.38 -2.77 7.06
N ILE A 172 8.25 -2.11 6.98
CA ILE A 172 6.97 -2.72 6.60
C ILE A 172 6.93 -2.88 5.08
N ALA A 173 6.88 -4.14 4.64
CA ALA A 173 6.73 -4.53 3.24
C ALA A 173 5.28 -4.62 2.80
N ALA A 174 4.37 -4.99 3.72
CA ALA A 174 2.93 -5.01 3.49
C ALA A 174 2.17 -4.91 4.83
N VAL A 175 0.90 -4.55 4.74
CA VAL A 175 -0.05 -4.55 5.87
C VAL A 175 -1.34 -5.21 5.42
N GLU A 176 -1.92 -6.04 6.27
CA GLU A 176 -3.24 -6.65 6.07
C GLU A 176 -4.17 -6.23 7.19
N ASN A 177 -5.27 -5.55 6.86
CA ASN A 177 -6.29 -5.13 7.83
C ASN A 177 -7.69 -5.30 7.25
N GLY A 178 -8.27 -6.48 7.40
CA GLY A 178 -9.60 -6.78 6.85
C GLY A 178 -9.62 -6.71 5.33
N ALA A 179 -10.33 -5.76 4.79
CA ALA A 179 -10.47 -5.54 3.34
C ALA A 179 -9.34 -4.69 2.74
N LEU A 180 -8.43 -4.16 3.55
CA LEU A 180 -7.32 -3.32 3.09
C LEU A 180 -5.99 -4.07 3.20
N CYS A 181 -5.23 -4.06 2.11
CA CYS A 181 -3.84 -4.52 2.03
C CYS A 181 -2.97 -3.49 1.30
#